data_b724922855d3d37acda4ba024db4ccb1
#
_entry.id   b724922855d3d37acda4ba024db4ccb1
#
_cell.length_a   1.000
_cell.length_b   1.000
_cell.length_c   1.000
_cell.angle_alpha   90.00
_cell.angle_beta   90.00
_cell.angle_gamma   90.00
#
_symmetry.space_group_name_H-M   'P 1'
#
loop_
_entity.id
_entity.type
_entity.pdbx_description
1 polymer ?
#
loop_
_entity_poly.entity_id
_entity_poly.type
_entity_poly.pdbx_seq_one_letter_code
_entity_poly.pdbx_strand_id
1 'polypeptide(L)'
;MSKVSDAGTYVKSNIYDYIEDSDKVVVVVDCENSDPYKLVATLKNLNSDYTQKIASIILFDDVHTASAWRILEEYTKIPVEHMMIERVKQSKSLVDIMLTARACQEHYTNNVDSFIIVSSDSDYWGLIQSLPYARFLVMIEREKCGPDMKAALISSGIFFCYIDDFYSANAEEIKHSALFREMYRYIDNHVQLNVNEMFSEALRATRIDMANAEKKQFFHRYIRSMQMSISDDGDVVIEFKRK
;
A
#
# COMPACT_ATOMS: atom_id res chain seq x y z
N MET A 1 -1.55 5.92 25.88
CA MET A 1 -0.75 5.54 24.70
C MET A 1 -0.12 4.18 25.00
N SER A 2 -0.68 3.09 24.46
CA SER A 2 -0.06 1.77 24.58
C SER A 2 1.17 1.75 23.68
N LYS A 3 2.33 1.44 24.25
CA LYS A 3 3.54 1.16 23.47
C LYS A 3 3.23 -0.04 22.58
N VAL A 4 3.12 0.18 21.28
CA VAL A 4 3.10 -0.90 20.29
C VAL A 4 4.46 -1.59 20.40
N SER A 5 4.49 -2.80 20.92
CA SER A 5 5.72 -3.58 20.99
C SER A 5 6.04 -4.07 19.57
N ASP A 6 7.29 -3.96 19.16
CA ASP A 6 7.79 -4.68 17.99
C ASP A 6 7.41 -6.17 18.07
N ALA A 7 7.22 -6.81 16.91
CA ALA A 7 6.93 -8.24 16.86
C ALA A 7 7.93 -9.01 17.72
N GLY A 8 7.41 -9.88 18.59
CA GLY A 8 8.25 -10.63 19.49
C GLY A 8 9.34 -11.40 18.73
N THR A 9 10.51 -11.54 19.32
CA THR A 9 11.67 -12.20 18.73
C THR A 9 11.33 -13.60 18.18
N TYR A 10 10.45 -14.32 18.88
CA TYR A 10 10.01 -15.66 18.46
C TYR A 10 9.23 -15.67 17.14
N VAL A 11 8.33 -14.71 16.94
CA VAL A 11 7.53 -14.62 15.69
C VAL A 11 8.43 -14.25 14.51
N LYS A 12 9.39 -13.35 14.73
CA LYS A 12 10.39 -13.00 13.70
C LYS A 12 11.27 -14.20 13.36
N SER A 13 11.70 -14.98 14.36
CA SER A 13 12.49 -16.20 14.14
C SER A 13 11.77 -17.18 13.22
N ASN A 14 10.51 -17.48 13.47
CA ASN A 14 9.75 -18.42 12.63
C ASN A 14 9.66 -18.01 11.16
N ILE A 15 9.55 -16.69 10.89
CA ILE A 15 9.53 -16.19 9.51
C ILE A 15 10.92 -16.30 8.88
N TYR A 16 11.96 -15.96 9.65
CA TYR A 16 13.35 -16.08 9.17
C TYR A 16 13.69 -17.52 8.85
N ASP A 17 13.39 -18.45 9.75
CA ASP A 17 13.63 -19.88 9.55
C ASP A 17 12.87 -20.39 8.30
N TYR A 18 11.62 -19.94 8.11
CA TYR A 18 10.85 -20.29 6.92
C TYR A 18 11.50 -19.80 5.63
N ILE A 19 11.92 -18.52 5.58
CA ILE A 19 12.53 -17.92 4.39
C ILE A 19 13.94 -18.50 4.17
N GLU A 20 14.70 -18.74 5.24
CA GLU A 20 16.06 -19.28 5.15
C GLU A 20 16.09 -20.67 4.52
N ASP A 21 15.16 -21.51 4.90
CA ASP A 21 15.00 -22.87 4.37
C ASP A 21 14.37 -22.92 2.97
N SER A 22 13.97 -21.79 2.39
CA SER A 22 13.34 -21.71 1.08
C SER A 22 14.37 -21.37 0.00
N ASP A 23 14.22 -21.97 -1.18
CA ASP A 23 15.04 -21.61 -2.34
C ASP A 23 14.49 -20.38 -3.05
N LYS A 24 13.18 -20.35 -3.25
CA LYS A 24 12.49 -19.24 -3.93
C LYS A 24 11.12 -18.98 -3.32
N VAL A 25 10.93 -17.80 -2.75
CA VAL A 25 9.69 -17.39 -2.10
C VAL A 25 8.88 -16.47 -3.01
N VAL A 26 7.58 -16.71 -3.12
CA VAL A 26 6.62 -15.77 -3.72
C VAL A 26 5.57 -15.41 -2.68
N VAL A 27 5.29 -14.11 -2.55
CA VAL A 27 4.20 -13.61 -1.70
C VAL A 27 2.96 -13.44 -2.56
N VAL A 28 1.87 -14.08 -2.20
CA VAL A 28 0.55 -13.95 -2.85
C VAL A 28 -0.40 -13.26 -1.89
N VAL A 29 -1.04 -12.19 -2.36
CA VAL A 29 -1.83 -11.31 -1.51
C VAL A 29 -3.26 -11.21 -2.03
N ASP A 30 -4.19 -11.52 -1.16
CA ASP A 30 -5.60 -11.22 -1.35
C ASP A 30 -5.86 -9.79 -0.88
N CYS A 31 -6.03 -8.86 -1.81
CA CYS A 31 -6.12 -7.43 -1.51
C CYS A 31 -7.41 -7.05 -0.77
N GLU A 32 -8.51 -7.75 -0.99
CA GLU A 32 -9.78 -7.51 -0.31
C GLU A 32 -9.68 -7.84 1.19
N ASN A 33 -8.94 -8.90 1.51
CA ASN A 33 -8.82 -9.43 2.87
C ASN A 33 -7.54 -9.03 3.60
N SER A 34 -6.77 -8.07 3.06
CA SER A 34 -5.45 -7.69 3.60
C SER A 34 -5.28 -6.17 3.70
N ASP A 35 -4.42 -5.75 4.64
CA ASP A 35 -4.04 -4.33 4.84
C ASP A 35 -2.64 -4.08 4.27
N PRO A 36 -2.50 -3.21 3.23
CA PRO A 36 -1.22 -2.91 2.61
C PRO A 36 -0.19 -2.33 3.58
N TYR A 37 -0.62 -1.54 4.54
CA TYR A 37 0.26 -0.89 5.51
C TYR A 37 0.84 -1.89 6.51
N LYS A 38 0.03 -2.86 6.94
CA LYS A 38 0.50 -3.97 7.79
C LYS A 38 1.51 -4.84 7.05
N LEU A 39 1.26 -5.15 5.78
CA LEU A 39 2.19 -5.92 4.96
C LEU A 39 3.53 -5.20 4.76
N VAL A 40 3.50 -3.91 4.41
CA VAL A 40 4.72 -3.10 4.31
C VAL A 40 5.48 -3.07 5.64
N ALA A 41 4.79 -2.86 6.75
CA ALA A 41 5.43 -2.87 8.07
C ALA A 41 6.09 -4.21 8.37
N THR A 42 5.44 -5.33 8.03
CA THR A 42 5.99 -6.67 8.17
C THR A 42 7.26 -6.84 7.33
N LEU A 43 7.20 -6.55 6.03
CA LEU A 43 8.32 -6.72 5.12
C LEU A 43 9.51 -5.80 5.46
N LYS A 44 9.26 -4.58 5.93
CA LYS A 44 10.31 -3.67 6.43
C LYS A 44 11.00 -4.16 7.71
N ASN A 45 10.31 -4.96 8.51
CA ASN A 45 10.90 -5.56 9.70
C ASN A 45 11.78 -6.78 9.39
N LEU A 46 11.71 -7.31 8.16
CA LEU A 46 12.60 -8.37 7.71
C LEU A 46 13.98 -7.80 7.35
N ASN A 47 15.03 -8.55 7.65
CA ASN A 47 16.38 -8.22 7.24
C ASN A 47 16.52 -8.28 5.71
N SER A 48 17.44 -7.46 5.14
CA SER A 48 17.68 -7.39 3.70
C SER A 48 18.02 -8.76 3.07
N ASP A 49 18.75 -9.61 3.78
CA ASP A 49 19.18 -10.92 3.29
C ASP A 49 17.99 -11.86 3.06
N TYR A 50 16.96 -11.74 3.90
CA TYR A 50 15.72 -12.53 3.76
C TYR A 50 14.79 -11.95 2.69
N THR A 51 14.70 -10.62 2.60
CA THR A 51 13.86 -10.00 1.56
C THR A 51 14.37 -10.28 0.15
N GLN A 52 15.67 -10.50 -0.04
CA GLN A 52 16.25 -10.88 -1.33
C GLN A 52 15.84 -12.28 -1.81
N LYS A 53 15.43 -13.17 -0.91
CA LYS A 53 14.88 -14.49 -1.27
C LYS A 53 13.44 -14.43 -1.75
N ILE A 54 12.74 -13.31 -1.48
CA ILE A 54 11.39 -13.07 -1.99
C ILE A 54 11.51 -12.60 -3.43
N ALA A 55 11.17 -13.48 -4.35
CA ALA A 55 11.31 -13.22 -5.79
C ALA A 55 10.30 -12.20 -6.31
N SER A 56 9.06 -12.23 -5.79
CA SER A 56 8.01 -11.29 -6.17
C SER A 56 6.87 -11.26 -5.16
N ILE A 57 6.08 -10.20 -5.22
CA ILE A 57 4.79 -10.06 -4.55
C ILE A 57 3.73 -10.00 -5.65
N ILE A 58 2.72 -10.87 -5.60
CA ILE A 58 1.61 -10.89 -6.55
C ILE A 58 0.35 -10.47 -5.80
N LEU A 59 -0.25 -9.37 -6.22
CA LEU A 59 -1.45 -8.78 -5.66
C LEU A 59 -2.67 -9.20 -6.48
N PHE A 60 -3.69 -9.72 -5.84
CA PHE A 60 -4.97 -10.10 -6.46
C PHE A 60 -6.04 -9.13 -5.97
N ASP A 61 -6.49 -8.24 -6.85
CA ASP A 61 -7.34 -7.11 -6.50
C ASP A 61 -8.57 -7.05 -7.39
N ASP A 62 -9.74 -7.27 -6.83
CA ASP A 62 -11.02 -7.11 -7.50
C ASP A 62 -11.83 -5.91 -6.98
N VAL A 63 -11.25 -5.15 -6.03
CA VAL A 63 -11.82 -3.92 -5.43
C VAL A 63 -11.22 -2.67 -6.07
N HIS A 64 -10.26 -2.83 -6.97
CA HIS A 64 -9.57 -1.73 -7.67
C HIS A 64 -8.87 -0.74 -6.73
N THR A 65 -8.17 -1.25 -5.73
CA THR A 65 -7.45 -0.47 -4.72
C THR A 65 -5.96 -0.27 -5.02
N ALA A 66 -5.58 -0.33 -6.30
CA ALA A 66 -4.20 -0.26 -6.77
C ALA A 66 -3.38 0.90 -6.17
N SER A 67 -3.99 2.06 -5.94
CA SER A 67 -3.29 3.21 -5.34
C SER A 67 -2.78 2.93 -3.93
N ALA A 68 -3.54 2.18 -3.12
CA ALA A 68 -3.16 1.84 -1.76
C ALA A 68 -1.99 0.84 -1.73
N TRP A 69 -1.90 -0.06 -2.72
CA TRP A 69 -0.87 -1.09 -2.80
C TRP A 69 0.48 -0.63 -3.37
N ARG A 70 0.54 0.54 -4.02
CA ARG A 70 1.79 1.14 -4.53
C ARG A 70 2.86 1.33 -3.46
N ILE A 71 2.47 1.41 -2.20
CA ILE A 71 3.42 1.52 -1.10
C ILE A 71 4.37 0.33 -1.00
N LEU A 72 3.99 -0.85 -1.52
CA LEU A 72 4.90 -2.01 -1.56
C LEU A 72 6.12 -1.74 -2.45
N GLU A 73 5.91 -1.18 -3.65
CA GLU A 73 6.99 -0.82 -4.57
C GLU A 73 7.92 0.24 -3.98
N GLU A 74 7.38 1.16 -3.20
CA GLU A 74 8.14 2.26 -2.62
C GLU A 74 8.98 1.86 -1.41
N TYR A 75 8.43 1.01 -0.56
CA TYR A 75 9.06 0.65 0.71
C TYR A 75 9.78 -0.70 0.69
N THR A 76 9.54 -1.51 -0.32
CA THR A 76 10.26 -2.76 -0.55
C THR A 76 10.98 -2.67 -1.89
N LYS A 77 12.06 -3.39 -2.06
CA LYS A 77 12.73 -3.52 -3.35
C LYS A 77 12.31 -4.81 -4.08
N ILE A 78 11.25 -5.42 -3.60
CA ILE A 78 10.72 -6.67 -4.14
C ILE A 78 9.85 -6.32 -5.36
N PRO A 79 10.02 -7.01 -6.50
CA PRO A 79 9.14 -6.83 -7.65
C PRO A 79 7.67 -7.08 -7.27
N VAL A 80 6.78 -6.16 -7.66
CA VAL A 80 5.34 -6.27 -7.40
C VAL A 80 4.60 -6.43 -8.71
N GLU A 81 3.77 -7.47 -8.80
CA GLU A 81 2.82 -7.68 -9.90
C GLU A 81 1.41 -7.44 -9.38
N HIS A 82 0.66 -6.55 -10.01
CA HIS A 82 -0.70 -6.23 -9.61
C HIS A 82 -1.69 -6.81 -10.63
N MET A 83 -2.40 -7.87 -10.23
CA MET A 83 -3.43 -8.53 -11.02
C MET A 83 -4.79 -7.94 -10.69
N MET A 84 -5.30 -7.12 -11.60
CA MET A 84 -6.67 -6.59 -11.50
C MET A 84 -7.65 -7.66 -11.99
N ILE A 85 -8.62 -8.02 -11.16
CA ILE A 85 -9.59 -9.09 -11.42
C ILE A 85 -10.96 -8.49 -11.65
N GLU A 86 -11.53 -8.73 -12.83
CA GLU A 86 -12.88 -8.29 -13.17
C GLU A 86 -13.92 -9.25 -12.57
N ARG A 87 -14.85 -8.71 -11.79
CA ARG A 87 -15.99 -9.46 -11.25
C ARG A 87 -17.03 -9.69 -12.34
N VAL A 88 -17.31 -10.95 -12.67
CA VAL A 88 -18.40 -11.30 -13.60
C VAL A 88 -19.78 -10.98 -12.97
N LYS A 89 -19.90 -11.12 -11.65
CA LYS A 89 -21.07 -10.73 -10.85
C LYS A 89 -20.59 -10.01 -9.62
N GLN A 90 -21.27 -8.93 -9.23
CA GLN A 90 -20.87 -8.13 -8.05
C GLN A 90 -20.77 -8.94 -6.74
N SER A 91 -21.56 -10.00 -6.61
CA SER A 91 -21.61 -10.83 -5.40
C SER A 91 -20.62 -11.99 -5.38
N LYS A 92 -19.76 -12.15 -6.41
CA LYS A 92 -18.84 -13.29 -6.50
C LYS A 92 -17.45 -12.81 -6.90
N SER A 93 -16.53 -12.88 -5.96
CA SER A 93 -15.10 -12.72 -6.20
C SER A 93 -14.55 -13.93 -6.98
N LEU A 94 -13.55 -13.68 -7.80
CA LEU A 94 -12.75 -14.72 -8.48
C LEU A 94 -11.31 -14.74 -7.97
N VAL A 95 -11.01 -13.96 -6.93
CA VAL A 95 -9.67 -13.82 -6.37
C VAL A 95 -9.09 -15.16 -5.98
N ASP A 96 -9.84 -16.00 -5.24
CA ASP A 96 -9.40 -17.30 -4.76
C ASP A 96 -8.97 -18.24 -5.89
N ILE A 97 -9.79 -18.27 -6.96
CA ILE A 97 -9.53 -19.10 -8.14
C ILE A 97 -8.28 -18.62 -8.87
N MET A 98 -8.19 -17.31 -9.10
CA MET A 98 -7.07 -16.70 -9.82
C MET A 98 -5.77 -16.81 -9.04
N LEU A 99 -5.80 -16.57 -7.73
CA LEU A 99 -4.66 -16.72 -6.84
C LEU A 99 -4.18 -18.19 -6.82
N THR A 100 -5.12 -19.14 -6.66
CA THR A 100 -4.80 -20.57 -6.68
C THR A 100 -4.17 -20.99 -8.02
N ALA A 101 -4.77 -20.59 -9.14
CA ALA A 101 -4.25 -20.92 -10.48
C ALA A 101 -2.86 -20.36 -10.69
N ARG A 102 -2.63 -19.08 -10.28
CA ARG A 102 -1.33 -18.44 -10.42
C ARG A 102 -0.28 -19.06 -9.51
N ALA A 103 -0.59 -19.39 -8.28
CA ALA A 103 0.34 -20.09 -7.38
C ALA A 103 0.76 -21.46 -7.94
N CYS A 104 -0.18 -22.22 -8.49
CA CYS A 104 0.13 -23.47 -9.19
C CYS A 104 1.06 -23.23 -10.40
N GLN A 105 0.78 -22.19 -11.20
CA GLN A 105 1.65 -21.82 -12.33
C GLN A 105 3.06 -21.46 -11.86
N GLU A 106 3.20 -20.66 -10.80
CA GLU A 106 4.51 -20.29 -10.24
C GLU A 106 5.28 -21.55 -9.77
N HIS A 107 4.60 -22.48 -9.10
CA HIS A 107 5.21 -23.70 -8.62
C HIS A 107 5.74 -24.56 -9.78
N TYR A 108 4.87 -24.89 -10.76
CA TYR A 108 5.21 -25.84 -11.81
C TYR A 108 6.03 -25.24 -12.96
N THR A 109 5.90 -23.94 -13.23
CA THR A 109 6.57 -23.30 -14.38
C THR A 109 7.84 -22.57 -13.95
N ASN A 110 7.80 -21.90 -12.80
CA ASN A 110 8.86 -21.02 -12.33
C ASN A 110 9.67 -21.62 -11.17
N ASN A 111 9.40 -22.89 -10.81
CA ASN A 111 10.07 -23.64 -9.75
C ASN A 111 10.03 -22.91 -8.39
N VAL A 112 8.90 -22.28 -8.06
CA VAL A 112 8.69 -21.68 -6.75
C VAL A 112 8.38 -22.82 -5.76
N ASP A 113 9.19 -22.96 -4.73
CA ASP A 113 9.05 -23.99 -3.71
C ASP A 113 8.31 -23.50 -2.46
N SER A 114 8.20 -22.19 -2.28
CA SER A 114 7.69 -21.60 -1.05
C SER A 114 6.79 -20.42 -1.29
N PHE A 115 5.63 -20.39 -0.61
CA PHE A 115 4.62 -19.34 -0.74
C PHE A 115 4.30 -18.70 0.60
N ILE A 116 4.26 -17.36 0.62
CA ILE A 116 3.68 -16.61 1.72
C ILE A 116 2.29 -16.13 1.27
N ILE A 117 1.25 -16.70 1.86
CA ILE A 117 -0.15 -16.31 1.60
C ILE A 117 -0.54 -15.22 2.59
N VAL A 118 -0.92 -14.06 2.07
CA VAL A 118 -1.42 -12.95 2.89
C VAL A 118 -2.93 -12.87 2.72
N SER A 119 -3.64 -13.56 3.55
CA SER A 119 -5.11 -13.57 3.64
C SER A 119 -5.56 -14.24 4.93
N SER A 120 -6.71 -13.81 5.43
CA SER A 120 -7.38 -14.46 6.58
C SER A 120 -8.56 -15.34 6.17
N ASP A 121 -8.73 -15.55 4.87
CA ASP A 121 -9.79 -16.39 4.31
C ASP A 121 -9.39 -17.88 4.36
N SER A 122 -10.37 -18.72 4.71
CA SER A 122 -10.19 -20.19 4.76
C SER A 122 -10.18 -20.86 3.38
N ASP A 123 -10.67 -20.17 2.34
CA ASP A 123 -10.85 -20.75 1.01
C ASP A 123 -9.51 -21.12 0.34
N TYR A 124 -8.39 -20.53 0.80
CA TYR A 124 -7.04 -20.90 0.37
C TYR A 124 -6.54 -22.27 0.87
N TRP A 125 -7.31 -22.93 1.73
CA TRP A 125 -7.00 -24.30 2.17
C TRP A 125 -6.86 -25.26 0.98
N GLY A 126 -7.71 -25.09 -0.04
CA GLY A 126 -7.65 -25.87 -1.27
C GLY A 126 -6.32 -25.70 -2.03
N LEU A 127 -5.76 -24.50 -2.07
CA LEU A 127 -4.43 -24.25 -2.65
C LEU A 127 -3.34 -25.03 -1.91
N ILE A 128 -3.33 -24.92 -0.58
CA ILE A 128 -2.31 -25.59 0.25
C ILE A 128 -2.34 -27.10 0.04
N GLN A 129 -3.52 -27.69 -0.02
CA GLN A 129 -3.67 -29.14 -0.29
C GLN A 129 -3.28 -29.56 -1.72
N SER A 130 -3.45 -28.64 -2.69
CA SER A 130 -3.15 -28.92 -4.10
C SER A 130 -1.65 -28.95 -4.42
N LEU A 131 -0.82 -28.37 -3.56
CA LEU A 131 0.63 -28.28 -3.74
C LEU A 131 1.38 -28.95 -2.56
N PRO A 132 1.31 -30.28 -2.43
CA PRO A 132 1.85 -30.99 -1.26
C PRO A 132 3.37 -30.91 -1.12
N TYR A 133 4.07 -30.54 -2.18
CA TYR A 133 5.53 -30.39 -2.18
C TYR A 133 5.99 -28.94 -2.01
N ALA A 134 5.06 -27.99 -2.05
CA ALA A 134 5.35 -26.60 -1.75
C ALA A 134 5.25 -26.33 -0.24
N ARG A 135 6.02 -25.38 0.21
CA ARG A 135 5.98 -24.88 1.60
C ARG A 135 5.10 -23.66 1.69
N PHE A 136 4.39 -23.54 2.81
CA PHE A 136 3.49 -22.42 3.02
C PHE A 136 3.73 -21.73 4.35
N LEU A 137 3.72 -20.38 4.33
CA LEU A 137 3.55 -19.52 5.48
C LEU A 137 2.28 -18.69 5.25
N VAL A 138 1.36 -18.69 6.21
CA VAL A 138 0.13 -17.90 6.12
C VAL A 138 0.21 -16.69 7.05
N MET A 139 0.09 -15.49 6.49
CA MET A 139 0.00 -14.23 7.24
C MET A 139 -1.46 -13.86 7.39
N ILE A 140 -1.98 -13.89 8.60
CA ILE A 140 -3.38 -13.64 8.93
C ILE A 140 -3.55 -12.39 9.79
N GLU A 141 -4.70 -11.74 9.67
CA GLU A 141 -5.11 -10.69 10.60
C GLU A 141 -5.85 -11.32 11.79
N ARG A 142 -5.47 -10.93 13.00
CA ARG A 142 -5.97 -11.54 14.25
C ARG A 142 -7.50 -11.48 14.39
N GLU A 143 -8.08 -10.34 14.02
CA GLU A 143 -9.53 -10.12 14.12
C GLU A 143 -10.34 -10.76 13.00
N LYS A 144 -9.71 -11.04 11.86
CA LYS A 144 -10.37 -11.66 10.69
C LYS A 144 -10.24 -13.17 10.66
N CYS A 145 -9.27 -13.76 11.36
CA CYS A 145 -9.03 -15.19 11.36
C CYS A 145 -9.99 -15.93 12.28
N GLY A 146 -10.87 -16.75 11.73
CA GLY A 146 -11.77 -17.62 12.47
C GLY A 146 -11.03 -18.74 13.22
N PRO A 147 -11.64 -19.28 14.30
CA PRO A 147 -11.03 -20.34 15.11
C PRO A 147 -10.76 -21.62 14.30
N ASP A 148 -11.62 -21.94 13.34
CA ASP A 148 -11.53 -23.14 12.51
C ASP A 148 -10.30 -23.09 11.58
N MET A 149 -10.05 -21.94 10.97
CA MET A 149 -8.85 -21.74 10.14
C MET A 149 -7.58 -21.92 10.95
N LYS A 150 -7.54 -21.32 12.14
CA LYS A 150 -6.39 -21.44 13.04
C LYS A 150 -6.16 -22.90 13.47
N ALA A 151 -7.22 -23.61 13.83
CA ALA A 151 -7.14 -25.03 14.19
C ALA A 151 -6.63 -25.89 13.03
N ALA A 152 -7.08 -25.60 11.80
CA ALA A 152 -6.63 -26.29 10.59
C ALA A 152 -5.14 -26.07 10.32
N LEU A 153 -4.64 -24.84 10.40
CA LEU A 153 -3.22 -24.51 10.24
C LEU A 153 -2.35 -25.26 11.25
N ILE A 154 -2.73 -25.24 12.53
CA ILE A 154 -2.01 -25.93 13.61
C ILE A 154 -1.99 -27.45 13.38
N SER A 155 -3.16 -28.05 13.11
CA SER A 155 -3.28 -29.50 12.93
C SER A 155 -2.50 -30.05 11.74
N SER A 156 -2.28 -29.21 10.72
CA SER A 156 -1.53 -29.58 9.51
C SER A 156 -0.07 -29.16 9.54
N GLY A 157 0.39 -28.58 10.64
CA GLY A 157 1.78 -28.13 10.81
C GLY A 157 2.20 -27.02 9.86
N ILE A 158 1.24 -26.21 9.40
CA ILE A 158 1.51 -25.09 8.51
C ILE A 158 1.94 -23.87 9.33
N PHE A 159 3.06 -23.28 8.95
CA PHE A 159 3.53 -22.04 9.57
C PHE A 159 2.52 -20.92 9.37
N PHE A 160 2.21 -20.20 10.40
CA PHE A 160 1.42 -18.97 10.30
C PHE A 160 1.89 -17.92 11.30
N CYS A 161 1.63 -16.66 10.97
CA CYS A 161 1.86 -15.55 11.87
C CYS A 161 0.72 -14.54 11.78
N TYR A 162 0.56 -13.74 12.82
CA TYR A 162 -0.33 -12.60 12.77
C TYR A 162 0.42 -11.40 12.21
N ILE A 163 -0.06 -10.87 11.09
CA ILE A 163 0.52 -9.67 10.48
C ILE A 163 0.47 -8.47 11.45
N ASP A 164 -0.51 -8.47 12.36
CA ASP A 164 -0.66 -7.45 13.41
C ASP A 164 0.52 -7.39 14.38
N ASP A 165 1.24 -8.51 14.57
CA ASP A 165 2.39 -8.57 15.48
C ASP A 165 3.60 -7.80 14.95
N PHE A 166 3.60 -7.44 13.66
CA PHE A 166 4.63 -6.63 12.99
C PHE A 166 4.25 -5.15 12.89
N TYR A 167 3.05 -4.80 13.36
CA TYR A 167 2.59 -3.42 13.33
C TYR A 167 3.44 -2.59 14.29
N SER A 168 4.32 -1.76 13.74
CA SER A 168 5.18 -0.83 14.48
C SER A 168 4.63 0.60 14.40
N ALA A 169 5.11 1.49 15.26
CA ALA A 169 4.78 2.92 15.20
C ALA A 169 5.03 3.53 13.81
N ASN A 170 5.97 2.95 13.04
CA ASN A 170 6.27 3.37 11.67
C ASN A 170 5.11 3.14 10.68
N ALA A 171 4.17 2.24 10.96
CA ALA A 171 3.02 2.03 10.08
C ALA A 171 2.10 3.26 10.03
N GLU A 172 1.92 3.98 11.13
CA GLU A 172 1.15 5.23 11.13
C GLU A 172 1.86 6.34 10.33
N GLU A 173 3.18 6.44 10.44
CA GLU A 173 3.96 7.38 9.62
C GLU A 173 3.85 7.05 8.11
N ILE A 174 3.85 5.77 7.76
CA ILE A 174 3.66 5.31 6.38
C ILE A 174 2.26 5.68 5.88
N LYS A 175 1.21 5.47 6.70
CA LYS A 175 -0.16 5.85 6.37
C LYS A 175 -0.29 7.36 6.14
N HIS A 176 0.25 8.17 7.06
CA HIS A 176 0.23 9.62 6.91
C HIS A 176 0.98 10.07 5.65
N SER A 177 2.16 9.50 5.39
CA SER A 177 2.94 9.82 4.20
C SER A 177 2.21 9.45 2.91
N ALA A 178 1.53 8.31 2.88
CA ALA A 178 0.72 7.89 1.74
C ALA A 178 -0.48 8.82 1.52
N LEU A 179 -1.18 9.21 2.61
CA LEU A 179 -2.31 10.13 2.56
C LEU A 179 -1.86 11.50 2.03
N PHE A 180 -0.80 12.08 2.59
CA PHE A 180 -0.28 13.36 2.12
C PHE A 180 0.12 13.32 0.65
N ARG A 181 0.72 12.24 0.18
CA ARG A 181 1.09 12.08 -1.23
C ARG A 181 -0.12 12.08 -2.14
N GLU A 182 -1.19 11.35 -1.80
CA GLU A 182 -2.42 11.35 -2.59
C GLU A 182 -3.10 12.72 -2.55
N MET A 183 -3.07 13.43 -1.42
CA MET A 183 -3.54 14.81 -1.33
C MET A 183 -2.72 15.75 -2.24
N TYR A 184 -1.39 15.65 -2.24
CA TYR A 184 -0.55 16.43 -3.15
C TYR A 184 -0.84 16.10 -4.61
N ARG A 185 -0.99 14.82 -4.96
CA ARG A 185 -1.35 14.39 -6.32
C ARG A 185 -2.72 14.97 -6.74
N TYR A 186 -3.69 14.97 -5.84
CA TYR A 186 -4.98 15.59 -6.10
C TYR A 186 -4.84 17.09 -6.33
N ILE A 187 -4.09 17.79 -5.49
CA ILE A 187 -3.82 19.23 -5.63
C ILE A 187 -3.14 19.52 -6.99
N ASP A 188 -2.09 18.79 -7.33
CA ASP A 188 -1.34 18.97 -8.59
C ASP A 188 -2.21 18.77 -9.83
N ASN A 189 -3.17 17.85 -9.76
CA ASN A 189 -4.05 17.53 -10.89
C ASN A 189 -5.29 18.41 -11.00
N HIS A 190 -5.75 19.02 -9.90
CA HIS A 190 -7.04 19.73 -9.87
C HIS A 190 -6.92 21.21 -9.51
N VAL A 191 -5.82 21.63 -8.87
CA VAL A 191 -5.62 23.01 -8.44
C VAL A 191 -4.56 23.66 -9.31
N GLN A 192 -5.00 24.21 -10.45
CA GLN A 192 -4.13 25.00 -11.32
C GLN A 192 -4.41 26.49 -11.10
N LEU A 193 -3.65 27.12 -10.22
CA LEU A 193 -3.67 28.58 -10.07
C LEU A 193 -2.51 29.20 -10.86
N ASN A 194 -2.77 29.66 -12.08
CA ASN A 194 -1.80 30.44 -12.84
C ASN A 194 -1.83 31.88 -12.41
N VAL A 195 -0.98 32.22 -11.44
CA VAL A 195 -0.93 33.57 -10.84
C VAL A 195 -0.58 34.67 -11.85
N ASN A 196 0.22 34.36 -12.87
CA ASN A 196 0.55 35.29 -13.94
C ASN A 196 -0.65 35.57 -14.84
N GLU A 197 -1.42 34.57 -15.17
CA GLU A 197 -2.65 34.67 -15.95
C GLU A 197 -3.70 35.46 -15.15
N MET A 198 -3.93 35.12 -13.88
CA MET A 198 -4.82 35.81 -12.98
C MET A 198 -4.47 37.31 -12.93
N PHE A 199 -3.20 37.67 -12.80
CA PHE A 199 -2.77 39.05 -12.77
C PHE A 199 -2.98 39.76 -14.12
N SER A 200 -2.70 39.08 -15.21
CA SER A 200 -2.93 39.64 -16.56
C SER A 200 -4.41 39.86 -16.85
N GLU A 201 -5.27 38.92 -16.44
CA GLU A 201 -6.72 39.06 -16.54
C GLU A 201 -7.25 40.22 -15.67
N ALA A 202 -6.75 40.38 -14.44
CA ALA A 202 -7.10 41.47 -13.56
C ALA A 202 -6.73 42.83 -14.17
N LEU A 203 -5.55 42.99 -14.76
CA LEU A 203 -5.14 44.17 -15.49
C LEU A 203 -6.08 44.49 -16.66
N ARG A 204 -6.43 43.47 -17.44
CA ARG A 204 -7.35 43.58 -18.57
C ARG A 204 -8.75 43.99 -18.11
N ALA A 205 -9.29 43.35 -17.10
CA ALA A 205 -10.63 43.63 -16.56
C ALA A 205 -10.74 45.04 -15.97
N THR A 206 -9.69 45.53 -15.32
CA THR A 206 -9.66 46.88 -14.72
C THR A 206 -9.23 47.98 -15.70
N ARG A 207 -8.78 47.62 -16.91
CA ARG A 207 -8.18 48.54 -17.91
C ARG A 207 -7.00 49.34 -17.34
N ILE A 208 -6.30 48.77 -16.36
CA ILE A 208 -5.08 49.36 -15.81
C ILE A 208 -3.91 48.95 -16.70
N ASP A 209 -3.21 49.93 -17.25
CA ASP A 209 -1.96 49.70 -17.96
C ASP A 209 -0.77 49.92 -17.03
N MET A 210 0.16 48.99 -17.03
CA MET A 210 1.38 49.00 -16.22
C MET A 210 2.59 48.72 -17.09
N ALA A 211 3.62 49.53 -16.95
CA ALA A 211 4.91 49.23 -17.53
C ALA A 211 5.52 47.96 -16.93
N ASN A 212 6.42 47.26 -17.64
CA ASN A 212 7.02 46.02 -17.19
C ASN A 212 7.72 46.12 -15.82
N ALA A 213 8.31 47.27 -15.53
CA ALA A 213 8.93 47.56 -14.22
C ALA A 213 7.89 47.61 -13.11
N GLU A 214 6.75 48.26 -13.35
CA GLU A 214 5.65 48.39 -12.40
C GLU A 214 4.98 47.04 -12.15
N LYS A 215 4.78 46.22 -13.21
CA LYS A 215 4.26 44.84 -13.07
C LYS A 215 5.16 43.99 -12.17
N LYS A 216 6.48 44.04 -12.35
CA LYS A 216 7.45 43.34 -11.50
C LYS A 216 7.38 43.84 -10.04
N GLN A 217 7.29 45.17 -9.82
CA GLN A 217 7.21 45.71 -8.50
C GLN A 217 5.91 45.31 -7.78
N PHE A 218 4.78 45.38 -8.49
CA PHE A 218 3.48 44.98 -7.98
C PHE A 218 3.48 43.47 -7.61
N PHE A 219 4.02 42.63 -8.51
CA PHE A 219 4.15 41.19 -8.29
C PHE A 219 4.96 40.90 -7.00
N HIS A 220 6.13 41.51 -6.86
CA HIS A 220 6.95 41.34 -5.67
C HIS A 220 6.30 41.83 -4.38
N ARG A 221 5.56 42.92 -4.46
CA ARG A 221 5.01 43.56 -3.26
C ARG A 221 3.73 42.90 -2.78
N TYR A 222 2.86 42.46 -3.68
CA TYR A 222 1.51 41.99 -3.35
C TYR A 222 1.28 40.54 -3.68
N ILE A 223 1.66 40.08 -4.88
CA ILE A 223 1.34 38.77 -5.34
C ILE A 223 2.24 37.71 -4.66
N ARG A 224 3.53 37.99 -4.55
CA ARG A 224 4.48 37.10 -3.88
C ARG A 224 4.22 36.91 -2.38
N SER A 225 3.50 37.86 -1.77
CA SER A 225 3.11 37.79 -0.36
C SER A 225 1.69 37.24 -0.13
N MET A 226 1.06 36.75 -1.17
CA MET A 226 -0.24 36.08 -1.11
C MET A 226 -0.17 34.89 -0.12
N GLN A 227 -1.19 34.78 0.71
CA GLN A 227 -1.35 33.66 1.64
C GLN A 227 -2.53 32.80 1.23
N MET A 228 -2.36 31.51 1.34
CA MET A 228 -3.42 30.55 1.16
C MET A 228 -3.70 29.90 2.53
N SER A 229 -4.96 29.87 2.92
CA SER A 229 -5.43 29.21 4.13
C SER A 229 -6.65 28.37 3.82
N ILE A 230 -7.05 27.54 4.75
CA ILE A 230 -8.27 26.73 4.66
C ILE A 230 -9.21 27.24 5.75
N SER A 231 -10.45 27.53 5.37
CA SER A 231 -11.51 27.90 6.31
C SER A 231 -11.97 26.70 7.13
N ASP A 232 -12.73 26.95 8.20
CA ASP A 232 -13.32 25.88 9.03
C ASP A 232 -14.27 25.00 8.24
N ASP A 233 -14.87 25.49 7.15
CA ASP A 233 -15.76 24.77 6.24
C ASP A 233 -14.99 23.95 5.18
N GLY A 234 -13.66 24.05 5.15
CA GLY A 234 -12.79 23.35 4.20
C GLY A 234 -12.55 24.08 2.88
N ASP A 235 -13.01 25.31 2.73
CA ASP A 235 -12.77 26.11 1.53
C ASP A 235 -11.37 26.74 1.52
N VAL A 236 -10.78 26.81 0.32
CA VAL A 236 -9.50 27.50 0.11
C VAL A 236 -9.71 28.98 0.05
N VAL A 237 -9.13 29.72 1.01
CA VAL A 237 -9.17 31.18 1.07
C VAL A 237 -7.83 31.74 0.66
N ILE A 238 -7.84 32.65 -0.32
CA ILE A 238 -6.65 33.34 -0.81
C ILE A 238 -6.72 34.81 -0.45
N GLU A 239 -5.75 35.28 0.31
CA GLU A 239 -5.68 36.66 0.76
C GLU A 239 -4.40 37.36 0.30
N PHE A 240 -4.54 38.59 -0.13
CA PHE A 240 -3.41 39.49 -0.38
C PHE A 240 -3.10 40.30 0.88
N LYS A 241 -1.87 40.20 1.37
CA LYS A 241 -1.45 41.06 2.48
C LYS A 241 -1.52 42.53 2.04
N ARG A 242 -2.51 43.24 2.53
CA ARG A 242 -2.53 44.71 2.47
C ARG A 242 -1.52 45.21 3.52
N LYS A 243 -0.43 45.81 3.07
CA LYS A 243 0.44 46.59 3.97
C LYS A 243 -0.17 47.95 4.24
#